data_71cec41ad428f2615099c6579412de6d
#
_entry.id   71cec41ad428f2615099c6579412de6d
#
_cell.length_a   1.000
_cell.length_b   1.000
_cell.length_c   1.000
_cell.angle_alpha   90.00
_cell.angle_beta   90.00
_cell.angle_gamma   90.00
#
_symmetry.space_group_name_H-M   'P 1'
#
loop_
_entity.id
_entity.type
_entity.pdbx_description
1 polymer ?
#
loop_
_entity_poly.entity_id
_entity_poly.type
_entity_poly.pdbx_seq_one_letter_code
_entity_poly.pdbx_strand_id
1 'polypeptide(L)'
;MFQKNIPLKRYSHYKIGGNATHFFESGDLESVIQAVAKADAEKLPVFILGGGTNLLINDAGYAGLVLKPKFLGIKREGDFLRVGSGTSMEELVHYAAENGLAGLEWAGGLPGEVGGAVRGNAGAFGGEIKDSIHEVFSLDFSKPV
;
A
#
# COMPACT_ATOMS: atom_id res chain seq x y z
N MET A 1 -5.38 17.85 -6.82
CA MET A 1 -4.84 17.95 -8.22
C MET A 1 -3.71 16.95 -8.36
N PHE A 2 -3.63 16.20 -9.47
CA PHE A 2 -2.54 15.25 -9.68
C PHE A 2 -1.20 15.95 -9.89
N GLN A 3 -0.15 15.45 -9.25
CA GLN A 3 1.22 15.81 -9.58
C GLN A 3 1.57 15.17 -10.93
N LYS A 4 2.43 15.81 -11.71
CA LYS A 4 2.81 15.31 -13.03
C LYS A 4 4.28 14.95 -13.09
N ASN A 5 4.58 13.95 -13.91
CA ASN A 5 5.95 13.56 -14.25
C ASN A 5 6.84 13.25 -13.04
N ILE A 6 6.30 12.46 -12.09
CA ILE A 6 6.98 12.13 -10.84
C ILE A 6 7.90 10.92 -11.02
N PRO A 7 9.20 11.02 -10.65
CA PRO A 7 10.16 9.93 -10.77
C PRO A 7 9.84 8.77 -9.82
N LEU A 8 9.39 7.63 -10.36
CA LEU A 8 9.01 6.45 -9.57
C LEU A 8 10.20 5.74 -8.91
N LYS A 9 11.41 5.97 -9.39
CA LYS A 9 12.64 5.49 -8.72
C LYS A 9 12.77 5.93 -7.27
N ARG A 10 12.11 7.02 -6.86
CA ARG A 10 12.08 7.49 -5.46
C ARG A 10 11.23 6.60 -4.57
N TYR A 11 10.29 5.88 -5.16
CA TYR A 11 9.31 5.03 -4.49
C TYR A 11 9.58 3.54 -4.69
N SER A 12 10.59 3.18 -5.47
CA SER A 12 11.03 1.81 -5.71
C SER A 12 12.18 1.45 -4.77
N HIS A 13 12.12 0.26 -4.18
CA HIS A 13 13.22 -0.26 -3.37
C HIS A 13 14.51 -0.43 -4.20
N TYR A 14 14.38 -0.83 -5.45
CA TYR A 14 15.51 -0.96 -6.39
C TYR A 14 16.10 0.39 -6.85
N LYS A 15 15.46 1.53 -6.55
CA LYS A 15 15.90 2.88 -6.95
C LYS A 15 16.02 3.09 -8.46
N ILE A 16 15.29 2.30 -9.25
CA ILE A 16 15.20 2.38 -10.71
C ILE A 16 13.76 2.56 -11.16
N GLY A 17 13.55 2.97 -12.40
CA GLY A 17 12.26 3.18 -13.04
C GLY A 17 12.02 4.61 -13.48
N GLY A 18 11.24 4.77 -14.56
CA GLY A 18 10.87 6.04 -15.14
C GLY A 18 9.81 6.79 -14.33
N ASN A 19 9.17 7.75 -14.98
CA ASN A 19 8.23 8.66 -14.32
C ASN A 19 6.77 8.18 -14.44
N ALA A 20 5.96 8.47 -13.43
CA ALA A 20 4.50 8.45 -13.57
C ALA A 20 4.03 9.72 -14.30
N THR A 21 3.15 9.59 -15.30
CA THR A 21 2.57 10.77 -15.95
C THR A 21 1.69 11.55 -14.98
N HIS A 22 0.97 10.84 -14.11
CA HIS A 22 0.18 11.40 -13.01
C HIS A 22 0.49 10.66 -11.72
N PHE A 23 0.57 11.38 -10.63
CA PHE A 23 0.82 10.83 -9.30
C PHE A 23 -0.07 11.52 -8.28
N PHE A 24 -0.62 10.72 -7.36
CA PHE A 24 -1.42 11.24 -6.25
C PHE A 24 -1.15 10.42 -5.00
N GLU A 25 -0.92 11.08 -3.88
CA GLU A 25 -0.84 10.44 -2.58
C GLU A 25 -1.77 11.15 -1.59
N SER A 26 -2.46 10.36 -0.76
CA SER A 26 -3.33 10.89 0.30
C SER A 26 -3.59 9.84 1.38
N GLY A 27 -3.72 10.31 2.62
CA GLY A 27 -4.26 9.54 3.75
C GLY A 27 -5.74 9.79 3.99
N ASP A 28 -6.38 10.62 3.16
CA ASP A 28 -7.79 10.91 3.23
C ASP A 28 -8.58 10.08 2.22
N LEU A 29 -9.58 9.32 2.73
CA LEU A 29 -10.36 8.39 1.93
C LEU A 29 -11.16 9.09 0.83
N GLU A 30 -11.79 10.21 1.16
CA GLU A 30 -12.60 10.98 0.22
C GLU A 30 -11.73 11.49 -0.94
N SER A 31 -10.55 12.01 -0.63
CA SER A 31 -9.57 12.45 -1.64
C SER A 31 -9.12 11.30 -2.56
N VAL A 32 -8.96 10.09 -2.02
CA VAL A 32 -8.61 8.89 -2.81
C VAL A 32 -9.76 8.51 -3.74
N ILE A 33 -11.01 8.51 -3.25
CA ILE A 33 -12.20 8.23 -4.06
C ILE A 33 -12.31 9.24 -5.21
N GLN A 34 -12.19 10.53 -4.93
CA GLN A 34 -12.24 11.59 -5.92
C GLN A 34 -11.11 11.48 -6.96
N ALA A 35 -9.91 11.07 -6.51
CA ALA A 35 -8.77 10.86 -7.41
C ALA A 35 -9.03 9.72 -8.40
N VAL A 36 -9.61 8.61 -7.93
CA VAL A 36 -9.96 7.48 -8.80
C VAL A 36 -11.09 7.83 -9.75
N ALA A 37 -12.16 8.47 -9.27
CA ALA A 37 -13.26 8.93 -10.13
C ALA A 37 -12.78 9.88 -11.22
N LYS A 38 -11.86 10.78 -10.89
CA LYS A 38 -11.24 11.67 -11.88
C LYS A 38 -10.38 10.91 -12.90
N ALA A 39 -9.59 9.93 -12.44
CA ALA A 39 -8.78 9.11 -13.35
C ALA A 39 -9.66 8.33 -14.33
N ASP A 40 -10.78 7.78 -13.86
CA ASP A 40 -11.77 7.08 -14.69
C ASP A 40 -12.37 8.01 -15.74
N ALA A 41 -12.83 9.19 -15.33
CA ALA A 41 -13.36 10.20 -16.25
C ALA A 41 -12.35 10.64 -17.33
N GLU A 42 -11.06 10.70 -16.97
CA GLU A 42 -9.95 10.99 -17.89
C GLU A 42 -9.41 9.74 -18.62
N LYS A 43 -10.01 8.56 -18.40
CA LYS A 43 -9.60 7.26 -18.96
C LYS A 43 -8.13 6.93 -18.69
N LEU A 44 -7.63 7.34 -17.54
CA LEU A 44 -6.28 7.02 -17.09
C LEU A 44 -6.26 5.66 -16.41
N PRO A 45 -5.39 4.74 -16.82
CA PRO A 45 -5.17 3.52 -16.04
C PRO A 45 -4.60 3.86 -14.67
N VAL A 46 -5.10 3.20 -13.61
CA VAL A 46 -4.68 3.43 -12.24
C VAL A 46 -3.80 2.28 -11.77
N PHE A 47 -2.64 2.62 -11.19
CA PHE A 47 -1.75 1.70 -10.50
C PHE A 47 -1.63 2.09 -9.03
N ILE A 48 -1.92 1.15 -8.11
CA ILE A 48 -1.81 1.38 -6.68
C ILE A 48 -0.40 1.02 -6.24
N LEU A 49 0.30 1.97 -5.64
CA LEU A 49 1.67 1.85 -5.17
C LEU A 49 1.70 1.81 -3.64
N GLY A 50 2.15 0.70 -3.06
CA GLY A 50 2.51 0.59 -1.65
C GLY A 50 3.97 0.99 -1.39
N GLY A 51 4.67 0.25 -0.54
CA GLY A 51 6.07 0.50 -0.19
C GLY A 51 7.08 0.32 -1.34
N GLY A 52 6.66 -0.18 -2.50
CA GLY A 52 7.53 -0.33 -3.68
C GLY A 52 8.64 -1.36 -3.51
N THR A 53 8.50 -2.30 -2.58
CA THR A 53 9.52 -3.30 -2.24
C THR A 53 9.50 -4.52 -3.16
N ASN A 54 8.38 -4.79 -3.82
CA ASN A 54 8.21 -5.94 -4.71
C ASN A 54 7.79 -5.46 -6.13
N LEU A 55 8.41 -4.40 -6.62
CA LEU A 55 8.10 -3.82 -7.93
C LEU A 55 9.38 -3.56 -8.72
N LEU A 56 9.38 -4.05 -9.96
CA LEU A 56 10.33 -3.65 -10.99
C LEU A 56 9.63 -2.66 -11.93
N ILE A 57 10.03 -1.40 -11.86
CA ILE A 57 9.42 -0.33 -12.63
C ILE A 57 10.21 -0.11 -13.92
N ASN A 58 9.51 -0.14 -15.04
CA ASN A 58 10.11 0.09 -16.36
C ASN A 58 10.67 1.50 -16.48
N ASP A 59 11.77 1.67 -17.22
CA ASP A 59 12.42 2.97 -17.46
C ASP A 59 11.54 3.92 -18.26
N ALA A 60 10.61 3.40 -19.08
CA ALA A 60 9.58 4.21 -19.75
C ALA A 60 8.56 4.81 -18.76
N GLY A 61 8.54 4.33 -17.50
CA GLY A 61 7.62 4.79 -16.48
C GLY A 61 6.22 4.21 -16.60
N TYR A 62 5.23 4.97 -16.14
CA TYR A 62 3.83 4.57 -16.15
C TYR A 62 2.94 5.65 -16.76
N ALA A 63 2.27 5.32 -17.87
CA ALA A 63 1.39 6.24 -18.61
C ALA A 63 -0.03 6.22 -18.03
N GLY A 64 -0.18 6.66 -16.77
CA GLY A 64 -1.45 6.67 -16.04
C GLY A 64 -1.34 7.39 -14.71
N LEU A 65 -2.28 7.12 -13.81
CA LEU A 65 -2.25 7.57 -12.44
C LEU A 65 -1.57 6.53 -11.56
N VAL A 66 -0.46 6.87 -10.92
CA VAL A 66 0.07 6.14 -9.78
C VAL A 66 -0.56 6.72 -8.52
N LEU A 67 -1.36 5.91 -7.85
CA LEU A 67 -2.04 6.26 -6.61
C LEU A 67 -1.28 5.61 -5.43
N LYS A 68 -0.82 6.45 -4.50
CA LYS A 68 -0.16 5.99 -3.27
C LYS A 68 -1.02 6.32 -2.05
N PRO A 69 -1.84 5.35 -1.57
CA PRO A 69 -2.60 5.53 -0.35
C PRO A 69 -1.65 5.64 0.85
N LYS A 70 -1.92 6.62 1.73
CA LYS A 70 -1.21 6.83 3.00
C LYS A 70 -2.15 6.69 4.20
N PHE A 71 -2.96 5.63 4.19
CA PHE A 71 -3.75 5.29 5.36
C PHE A 71 -2.83 4.71 6.42
N LEU A 72 -2.44 5.52 7.39
CA LEU A 72 -1.47 5.17 8.42
C LEU A 72 -2.16 4.89 9.75
N GLY A 73 -1.45 4.20 10.62
CA GLY A 73 -1.80 4.02 12.03
C GLY A 73 -2.23 2.60 12.37
N ILE A 74 -2.11 2.31 13.66
CA ILE A 74 -2.46 1.04 14.28
C ILE A 74 -3.37 1.37 15.46
N LYS A 75 -4.52 0.70 15.51
CA LYS A 75 -5.46 0.81 16.62
C LYS A 75 -5.80 -0.58 17.14
N ARG A 76 -5.62 -0.80 18.44
CA ARG A 76 -6.04 -2.04 19.09
C ARG A 76 -7.55 -2.05 19.32
N GLU A 77 -8.21 -3.11 18.90
CA GLU A 77 -9.64 -3.35 19.09
C GLU A 77 -9.84 -4.76 19.71
N GLY A 78 -9.73 -4.84 21.03
CA GLY A 78 -9.73 -6.11 21.75
C GLY A 78 -8.49 -6.96 21.44
N ASP A 79 -8.70 -8.11 20.84
CA ASP A 79 -7.63 -9.03 20.41
C ASP A 79 -7.18 -8.80 18.96
N PHE A 80 -7.74 -7.81 18.28
CA PHE A 80 -7.41 -7.46 16.93
C PHE A 80 -6.67 -6.13 16.83
N LEU A 81 -5.93 -5.96 15.74
CA LEU A 81 -5.34 -4.70 15.33
C LEU A 81 -6.00 -4.22 14.03
N ARG A 82 -6.60 -3.04 14.07
CA ARG A 82 -6.98 -2.31 12.85
C ARG A 82 -5.78 -1.51 12.37
N VAL A 83 -5.33 -1.80 11.15
CA VAL A 83 -4.09 -1.24 10.61
C VAL A 83 -4.36 -0.57 9.29
N GLY A 84 -3.85 0.64 9.13
CA GLY A 84 -3.90 1.37 7.87
C GLY A 84 -3.00 0.70 6.81
N SER A 85 -3.46 0.64 5.58
CA SER A 85 -2.76 -0.05 4.49
C SER A 85 -1.39 0.54 4.14
N GLY A 86 -1.13 1.82 4.46
CA GLY A 86 0.15 2.50 4.27
C GLY A 86 1.10 2.39 5.48
N THR A 87 0.69 1.74 6.58
CA THR A 87 1.55 1.46 7.73
C THR A 87 2.65 0.48 7.33
N SER A 88 3.89 0.68 7.78
CA SER A 88 4.97 -0.24 7.45
C SER A 88 4.82 -1.58 8.20
N MET A 89 5.31 -2.66 7.59
CA MET A 89 5.36 -3.97 8.25
C MET A 89 6.23 -3.93 9.50
N GLU A 90 7.33 -3.19 9.47
CA GLU A 90 8.22 -3.00 10.62
C GLU A 90 7.48 -2.36 11.82
N GLU A 91 6.73 -1.27 11.57
CA GLU A 91 5.93 -0.60 12.61
C GLU A 91 4.87 -1.55 13.19
N LEU A 92 4.19 -2.34 12.33
CA LEU A 92 3.18 -3.30 12.78
C LEU A 92 3.80 -4.40 13.66
N VAL A 93 4.93 -4.98 13.25
CA VAL A 93 5.62 -6.04 14.01
C VAL A 93 6.12 -5.50 15.36
N HIS A 94 6.72 -4.32 15.39
CA HIS A 94 7.16 -3.68 16.64
C HIS A 94 5.98 -3.41 17.57
N TYR A 95 4.89 -2.84 17.05
CA TYR A 95 3.69 -2.59 17.84
C TYR A 95 3.13 -3.88 18.45
N ALA A 96 3.06 -4.97 17.67
CA ALA A 96 2.58 -6.26 18.17
C ALA A 96 3.48 -6.79 19.30
N ALA A 97 4.79 -6.75 19.12
CA ALA A 97 5.75 -7.21 20.12
C ALA A 97 5.67 -6.40 21.43
N GLU A 98 5.63 -5.07 21.35
CA GLU A 98 5.52 -4.18 22.52
C GLU A 98 4.20 -4.35 23.27
N ASN A 99 3.16 -4.82 22.61
CA ASN A 99 1.84 -5.05 23.21
C ASN A 99 1.57 -6.53 23.56
N GLY A 100 2.58 -7.40 23.46
CA GLY A 100 2.48 -8.82 23.83
C GLY A 100 1.56 -9.61 22.91
N LEU A 101 1.44 -9.22 21.65
CA LEU A 101 0.64 -9.90 20.63
C LEU A 101 1.53 -10.82 19.80
N ALA A 102 1.11 -12.07 19.63
CA ALA A 102 1.81 -13.08 18.84
C ALA A 102 1.20 -13.25 17.45
N GLY A 103 1.92 -13.92 16.54
CA GLY A 103 1.44 -14.32 15.22
C GLY A 103 2.03 -13.50 14.05
N LEU A 104 2.91 -12.52 14.35
CA LEU A 104 3.61 -11.72 13.33
C LEU A 104 5.15 -11.90 13.38
N GLU A 105 5.65 -12.84 14.14
CA GLU A 105 7.09 -13.08 14.33
C GLU A 105 7.79 -13.40 13.02
N TRP A 106 7.10 -14.10 12.14
CA TRP A 106 7.57 -14.46 10.80
C TRP A 106 7.87 -13.23 9.92
N ALA A 107 7.23 -12.10 10.19
CA ALA A 107 7.36 -10.89 9.41
C ALA A 107 8.51 -9.98 9.90
N GLY A 108 9.29 -10.42 10.88
CA GLY A 108 10.45 -9.67 11.39
C GLY A 108 11.45 -9.36 10.28
N GLY A 109 11.68 -8.06 10.01
CA GLY A 109 12.55 -7.58 8.93
C GLY A 109 11.93 -7.60 7.54
N LEU A 110 10.65 -7.97 7.38
CA LEU A 110 9.95 -7.91 6.09
C LEU A 110 9.71 -6.44 5.70
N PRO A 111 10.28 -5.96 4.59
CA PRO A 111 10.09 -4.57 4.17
C PRO A 111 8.74 -4.38 3.48
N GLY A 112 8.23 -3.16 3.49
CA GLY A 112 7.02 -2.78 2.75
C GLY A 112 5.91 -2.28 3.64
N GLU A 113 4.75 -2.07 3.02
CA GLU A 113 3.53 -1.57 3.67
C GLU A 113 2.49 -2.69 3.79
N VAL A 114 1.67 -2.65 4.83
CA VAL A 114 0.64 -3.67 5.15
C VAL A 114 -0.29 -3.95 3.97
N GLY A 115 -0.78 -2.91 3.28
CA GLY A 115 -1.63 -3.10 2.11
C GLY A 115 -0.96 -3.87 0.97
N GLY A 116 0.33 -3.63 0.74
CA GLY A 116 1.14 -4.38 -0.22
C GLY A 116 1.36 -5.83 0.21
N ALA A 117 1.63 -6.06 1.49
CA ALA A 117 1.78 -7.39 2.07
C ALA A 117 0.48 -8.21 1.94
N VAL A 118 -0.66 -7.61 2.26
CA VAL A 118 -1.99 -8.24 2.12
C VAL A 118 -2.27 -8.58 0.65
N ARG A 119 -2.07 -7.64 -0.26
CA ARG A 119 -2.32 -7.84 -1.71
C ARG A 119 -1.47 -8.94 -2.31
N GLY A 120 -0.22 -9.06 -1.87
CA GLY A 120 0.74 -10.06 -2.36
C GLY A 120 0.76 -11.35 -1.56
N ASN A 121 -0.05 -11.49 -0.51
CA ASN A 121 0.06 -12.57 0.47
C ASN A 121 1.52 -12.77 0.90
N ALA A 122 2.15 -11.69 1.37
CA ALA A 122 3.55 -11.72 1.74
C ALA A 122 3.83 -12.79 2.80
N GLY A 123 4.93 -13.50 2.65
CA GLY A 123 5.34 -14.54 3.56
C GLY A 123 6.86 -14.65 3.70
N ALA A 124 7.30 -15.14 4.85
CA ALA A 124 8.69 -15.44 5.17
C ALA A 124 8.75 -16.47 6.29
N PHE A 125 9.84 -17.23 6.36
CA PHE A 125 10.10 -18.18 7.45
C PHE A 125 8.96 -19.16 7.78
N GLY A 126 8.15 -19.51 6.79
CA GLY A 126 7.04 -20.46 6.94
C GLY A 126 5.71 -19.86 7.40
N GLY A 127 5.63 -18.54 7.63
CA GLY A 127 4.38 -17.81 7.89
C GLY A 127 3.96 -16.96 6.70
N GLU A 128 2.68 -16.67 6.59
CA GLU A 128 2.09 -15.80 5.57
C GLU A 128 1.10 -14.83 6.20
N ILE A 129 0.95 -13.64 5.61
CA ILE A 129 0.08 -12.60 6.18
C ILE A 129 -1.38 -13.05 6.29
N LYS A 130 -1.86 -13.87 5.37
CA LYS A 130 -3.22 -14.45 5.42
C LYS A 130 -3.54 -15.16 6.73
N ASP A 131 -2.51 -15.77 7.37
CA ASP A 131 -2.68 -16.54 8.61
C ASP A 131 -2.97 -15.63 9.81
N SER A 132 -2.65 -14.33 9.68
CA SER A 132 -2.86 -13.31 10.72
C SER A 132 -4.00 -12.35 10.40
N ILE A 133 -4.67 -12.49 9.23
CA ILE A 133 -5.76 -11.59 8.82
C ILE A 133 -7.11 -12.15 9.30
N HIS A 134 -7.89 -11.29 9.97
CA HIS A 134 -9.27 -11.56 10.29
C HIS A 134 -10.22 -11.04 9.20
N GLU A 135 -10.05 -9.79 8.78
CA GLU A 135 -10.85 -9.16 7.72
C GLU A 135 -10.05 -8.08 6.97
N VAL A 136 -10.50 -7.74 5.77
CA VAL A 136 -9.91 -6.68 4.95
C VAL A 136 -11.02 -5.75 4.46
N PHE A 137 -10.87 -4.46 4.74
CA PHE A 137 -11.70 -3.41 4.15
C PHE A 137 -11.04 -2.93 2.85
N SER A 138 -11.76 -3.04 1.74
CA SER A 138 -11.25 -2.63 0.43
C SER A 138 -12.24 -1.70 -0.27
N LEU A 139 -11.71 -0.82 -1.12
CA LEU A 139 -12.51 -0.04 -2.06
C LEU A 139 -12.60 -0.81 -3.38
N ASP A 140 -13.84 -1.00 -3.84
CA ASP A 140 -14.11 -1.59 -5.14
C ASP A 140 -14.37 -0.47 -6.16
N PHE A 141 -13.37 -0.20 -6.99
CA PHE A 141 -13.45 0.82 -8.04
C PHE A 141 -14.15 0.33 -9.33
N SER A 142 -14.60 -0.92 -9.38
CA SER A 142 -15.38 -1.44 -10.51
C SER A 142 -16.84 -1.01 -10.50
N LYS A 143 -17.30 -0.44 -9.38
CA LYS A 143 -18.65 0.08 -9.20
C LYS A 143 -18.63 1.60 -9.14
N PRO A 144 -19.64 2.28 -9.71
CA PRO A 144 -19.79 3.72 -9.52
C PRO A 144 -19.88 4.02 -8.01
N VAL A 145 -19.09 4.98 -7.56
CA VAL A 145 -19.13 5.49 -6.17
C VAL A 145 -20.27 6.49 -6.07
#